data_39ee7e259a199cc85b8daac460bb2577
#
_entry.id   39ee7e259a199cc85b8daac460bb2577
#
_cell.length_a   1.000
_cell.length_b   1.000
_cell.length_c   1.000
_cell.angle_alpha   90.00
_cell.angle_beta   90.00
_cell.angle_gamma   90.00
#
_symmetry.space_group_name_H-M   'P 1'
#
loop_
_entity.id
_entity.type
_entity.pdbx_description
1 polymer ?
#
loop_
_entity_poly.entity_id
_entity_poly.type
_entity_poly.pdbx_seq_one_letter_code
_entity_poly.pdbx_strand_id
1 'polypeptide(L)'
;AAMVGSFHAAALLAPEPGPLDAAGPDVAGCLVRYTFAQLDSRSGYPAGIRDPGWQQVVLASELAPGGLRDEATRLITEITRRLRAAGHPAGPGEAAETTRMALDLAALRGLAAPSRRELIEAATTVLAQGEVLGRGRVVAEALEQVLIGDRSGQVAPGTPVSALRANILAELEALRIPLEKNEQLYLEPLRNPRDLRRHVLLMRLFTGGITFASPISQGLSRGAGMVGLSWDLRWSTATDASIELAAPRGLTPEQVAATVLLTRKVDCSGHLGRTSLRRLRAAPGSGSAHLIVPAI
;
A
#
# COMPACT_ATOMS: atom_id res chain seq x y z
N ALA A 1 -17.01 16.93 -22.26
CA ALA A 1 -17.63 15.61 -22.42
C ALA A 1 -17.10 14.68 -21.32
N ALA A 2 -17.96 13.89 -20.70
CA ALA A 2 -17.55 12.88 -19.73
C ALA A 2 -17.82 11.48 -20.30
N MET A 3 -16.83 10.60 -20.22
CA MET A 3 -17.00 9.18 -20.51
C MET A 3 -17.26 8.45 -19.20
N VAL A 4 -18.49 7.97 -19.03
CA VAL A 4 -18.92 7.29 -17.80
C VAL A 4 -19.68 6.01 -18.14
N GLY A 5 -19.71 5.07 -17.21
CA GLY A 5 -20.54 3.89 -17.36
C GLY A 5 -22.05 4.26 -17.38
N SER A 6 -22.84 3.47 -18.08
CA SER A 6 -24.28 3.72 -18.25
C SER A 6 -25.04 3.93 -16.93
N PHE A 7 -24.60 3.28 -15.88
CA PHE A 7 -25.16 3.44 -14.52
C PHE A 7 -25.04 4.87 -13.99
N HIS A 8 -23.93 5.55 -14.26
CA HIS A 8 -23.68 6.92 -13.79
C HIS A 8 -24.25 7.99 -14.73
N ALA A 9 -24.55 7.64 -15.98
CA ALA A 9 -25.00 8.60 -16.98
C ALA A 9 -26.30 9.28 -16.59
N ALA A 10 -27.26 8.53 -16.05
CA ALA A 10 -28.56 9.06 -15.63
C ALA A 10 -28.41 10.09 -14.49
N ALA A 11 -27.56 9.82 -13.50
CA ALA A 11 -27.32 10.73 -12.39
C ALA A 11 -26.65 12.05 -12.83
N LEU A 12 -25.77 12.00 -13.86
CA LEU A 12 -25.11 13.19 -14.40
C LEU A 12 -26.02 14.04 -15.28
N LEU A 13 -27.10 13.48 -15.79
CA LEU A 13 -28.10 14.20 -16.57
C LEU A 13 -29.23 14.77 -15.71
N ALA A 14 -29.31 14.37 -14.44
CA ALA A 14 -30.30 14.89 -13.50
C ALA A 14 -30.01 16.38 -13.22
N PRO A 15 -31.02 17.28 -13.34
CA PRO A 15 -30.83 18.72 -13.16
C PRO A 15 -30.51 19.10 -11.70
N GLU A 16 -30.93 18.29 -10.75
CA GLU A 16 -30.62 18.49 -9.31
C GLU A 16 -30.37 17.13 -8.66
N PRO A 17 -29.36 17.02 -7.79
CA PRO A 17 -29.23 15.85 -6.96
C PRO A 17 -30.46 15.78 -6.03
N GLY A 18 -31.12 14.64 -6.01
CA GLY A 18 -32.17 14.37 -5.02
C GLY A 18 -31.64 14.53 -3.59
N PRO A 19 -32.53 14.67 -2.59
CA PRO A 19 -32.11 14.72 -1.21
C PRO A 19 -31.23 13.49 -0.92
N LEU A 20 -30.04 13.74 -0.38
CA LEU A 20 -29.19 12.66 0.11
C LEU A 20 -29.94 12.00 1.27
N ASP A 21 -30.24 10.74 1.15
CA ASP A 21 -30.71 9.97 2.30
C ASP A 21 -29.70 10.15 3.43
N ALA A 22 -30.17 10.62 4.56
CA ALA A 22 -29.34 10.73 5.73
C ALA A 22 -28.74 9.36 6.00
N ALA A 23 -27.41 9.27 5.98
CA ALA A 23 -26.74 8.03 6.35
C ALA A 23 -27.28 7.58 7.71
N GLY A 24 -27.68 6.32 7.81
CA GLY A 24 -28.15 5.78 9.07
C GLY A 24 -27.13 6.03 10.18
N PRO A 25 -27.55 6.13 11.45
CA PRO A 25 -26.72 6.54 12.57
C PRO A 25 -25.51 5.63 12.82
N ASP A 26 -25.48 4.45 12.21
CA ASP A 26 -24.44 3.43 12.43
C ASP A 26 -23.38 3.34 11.33
N VAL A 27 -23.37 4.28 10.36
CA VAL A 27 -22.38 4.29 9.27
C VAL A 27 -21.23 5.22 9.61
N ALA A 28 -20.05 4.66 9.87
CA ALA A 28 -18.81 5.43 9.97
C ALA A 28 -18.17 5.51 8.58
N GLY A 29 -18.01 6.71 8.05
CA GLY A 29 -17.27 6.97 6.81
C GLY A 29 -15.82 7.36 7.10
N CYS A 30 -14.89 6.88 6.29
CA CYS A 30 -13.51 7.33 6.34
C CYS A 30 -12.99 7.64 4.94
N LEU A 31 -12.06 8.59 4.84
CA LEU A 31 -11.35 8.90 3.61
C LEU A 31 -10.08 8.05 3.51
N VAL A 32 -10.01 7.25 2.46
CA VAL A 32 -8.86 6.40 2.17
C VAL A 32 -8.06 6.98 1.02
N ARG A 33 -6.74 7.11 1.22
CA ARG A 33 -5.82 7.54 0.16
C ARG A 33 -5.42 6.32 -0.66
N TYR A 34 -5.67 6.37 -1.95
CA TYR A 34 -5.24 5.34 -2.88
C TYR A 34 -3.87 5.69 -3.47
N THR A 35 -3.01 4.68 -3.61
CA THR A 35 -1.82 4.77 -4.46
C THR A 35 -2.19 4.44 -5.90
N PHE A 36 -1.35 4.85 -6.84
CA PHE A 36 -1.51 4.47 -8.25
C PHE A 36 -1.47 2.96 -8.43
N ALA A 37 -0.63 2.24 -7.68
CA ALA A 37 -0.61 0.78 -7.70
C ALA A 37 -1.95 0.15 -7.31
N GLN A 38 -2.67 0.73 -6.35
CA GLN A 38 -4.00 0.27 -5.96
C GLN A 38 -5.09 0.65 -6.96
N LEU A 39 -4.93 1.78 -7.65
CA LEU A 39 -5.85 2.21 -8.70
C LEU A 39 -5.62 1.47 -10.02
N ASP A 40 -4.48 0.80 -10.18
CA ASP A 40 -4.21 0.04 -11.41
C ASP A 40 -5.22 -1.11 -11.57
N SER A 41 -5.70 -1.30 -12.80
CA SER A 41 -6.72 -2.33 -13.11
C SER A 41 -6.27 -3.76 -12.79
N ARG A 42 -4.96 -4.01 -12.64
CA ARG A 42 -4.40 -5.30 -12.27
C ARG A 42 -4.42 -5.56 -10.76
N SER A 43 -4.69 -4.54 -9.95
CA SER A 43 -4.79 -4.68 -8.49
C SER A 43 -6.06 -5.43 -8.02
N GLY A 44 -7.00 -5.68 -8.93
CA GLY A 44 -8.30 -6.24 -8.61
C GLY A 44 -9.36 -5.18 -8.22
N TYR A 45 -9.03 -3.90 -8.27
CA TYR A 45 -10.01 -2.84 -8.04
C TYR A 45 -11.00 -2.75 -9.23
N PRO A 46 -12.33 -2.91 -9.02
CA PRO A 46 -13.30 -3.03 -10.12
C PRO A 46 -13.36 -1.83 -11.07
N ALA A 47 -13.09 -0.63 -10.56
CA ALA A 47 -13.04 0.61 -11.34
C ALA A 47 -11.59 1.02 -11.68
N GLY A 48 -10.67 0.06 -11.69
CA GLY A 48 -9.24 0.29 -11.91
C GLY A 48 -8.92 0.90 -13.26
N ILE A 49 -7.90 1.76 -13.28
CA ILE A 49 -7.38 2.44 -14.45
C ILE A 49 -6.12 1.71 -14.92
N ARG A 50 -5.99 1.45 -16.21
CA ARG A 50 -4.78 0.84 -16.74
C ARG A 50 -3.63 1.84 -16.73
N ASP A 51 -2.53 1.48 -16.07
CA ASP A 51 -1.30 2.28 -15.97
C ASP A 51 -1.58 3.74 -15.52
N PRO A 52 -2.01 3.99 -14.28
CA PRO A 52 -2.42 5.32 -13.81
C PRO A 52 -1.37 6.42 -13.99
N GLY A 53 -0.07 6.07 -13.85
CA GLY A 53 1.02 7.01 -14.09
C GLY A 53 1.06 7.49 -15.54
N TRP A 54 0.86 6.59 -16.50
CA TRP A 54 0.73 6.97 -17.91
C TRP A 54 -0.45 7.91 -18.13
N GLN A 55 -1.63 7.59 -17.58
CA GLN A 55 -2.83 8.44 -17.75
C GLN A 55 -2.60 9.84 -17.15
N GLN A 56 -1.90 9.91 -16.00
CA GLN A 56 -1.54 11.18 -15.40
C GLN A 56 -0.58 11.99 -16.27
N VAL A 57 0.38 11.34 -16.93
CA VAL A 57 1.32 11.98 -17.84
C VAL A 57 0.57 12.51 -19.08
N VAL A 58 -0.34 11.75 -19.65
CA VAL A 58 -1.17 12.20 -20.80
C VAL A 58 -1.97 13.45 -20.40
N LEU A 59 -2.64 13.44 -19.25
CA LEU A 59 -3.40 14.60 -18.77
C LEU A 59 -2.48 15.81 -18.53
N ALA A 60 -1.33 15.61 -17.91
CA ALA A 60 -0.39 16.70 -17.62
C ALA A 60 0.25 17.28 -18.90
N SER A 61 0.43 16.44 -19.93
CA SER A 61 1.05 16.85 -21.20
C SER A 61 0.22 17.86 -22.00
N GLU A 62 -1.09 17.91 -21.79
CA GLU A 62 -1.97 18.92 -22.41
C GLU A 62 -1.59 20.35 -21.96
N LEU A 63 -1.02 20.49 -20.78
CA LEU A 63 -0.62 21.76 -20.18
C LEU A 63 0.91 22.02 -20.30
N ALA A 64 1.68 21.06 -20.78
CA ALA A 64 3.13 21.14 -20.86
C ALA A 64 3.59 21.74 -22.20
N PRO A 65 4.60 22.63 -22.23
CA PRO A 65 5.09 23.27 -23.47
C PRO A 65 5.55 22.28 -24.54
N GLY A 66 6.18 21.16 -24.17
CA GLY A 66 6.66 20.11 -25.09
C GLY A 66 5.64 19.00 -25.34
N GLY A 67 4.50 19.05 -24.65
CA GLY A 67 3.44 18.08 -24.79
C GLY A 67 3.88 16.63 -24.48
N LEU A 68 3.13 15.69 -25.05
CA LEU A 68 3.36 14.25 -24.80
C LEU A 68 4.70 13.72 -25.33
N ARG A 69 5.32 14.41 -26.31
CA ARG A 69 6.65 14.01 -26.84
C ARG A 69 7.74 14.13 -25.78
N ASP A 70 7.77 15.26 -25.09
CA ASP A 70 8.76 15.50 -24.02
C ASP A 70 8.50 14.59 -22.83
N GLU A 71 7.24 14.37 -22.48
CA GLU A 71 6.88 13.46 -21.40
C GLU A 71 7.26 12.01 -21.72
N ALA A 72 7.07 11.54 -22.98
CA ALA A 72 7.54 10.23 -23.40
C ALA A 72 9.06 10.08 -23.25
N THR A 73 9.82 11.13 -23.60
CA THR A 73 11.28 11.16 -23.41
C THR A 73 11.66 11.08 -21.93
N ARG A 74 10.94 11.78 -21.04
CA ARG A 74 11.15 11.70 -19.58
C ARG A 74 10.86 10.30 -19.05
N LEU A 75 9.77 9.67 -19.48
CA LEU A 75 9.43 8.29 -19.07
C LEU A 75 10.51 7.29 -19.52
N ILE A 76 11.00 7.39 -20.76
CA ILE A 76 12.08 6.54 -21.28
C ILE A 76 13.36 6.74 -20.45
N THR A 77 13.69 7.99 -20.12
CA THR A 77 14.83 8.30 -19.24
C THR A 77 14.68 7.67 -17.87
N GLU A 78 13.49 7.69 -17.29
CA GLU A 78 13.21 7.06 -16.01
C GLU A 78 13.30 5.53 -16.09
N ILE A 79 12.80 4.91 -17.16
CA ILE A 79 12.95 3.47 -17.42
C ILE A 79 14.44 3.09 -17.46
N THR A 80 15.26 3.81 -18.22
CA THR A 80 16.71 3.53 -18.29
C THR A 80 17.42 3.76 -16.97
N ARG A 81 16.98 4.73 -16.15
CA ARG A 81 17.48 4.95 -14.80
C ARG A 81 17.19 3.75 -13.90
N ARG A 82 15.97 3.19 -13.97
CA ARG A 82 15.59 2.00 -13.19
C ARG A 82 16.38 0.76 -13.61
N LEU A 83 16.63 0.58 -14.91
CA LEU A 83 17.47 -0.50 -15.40
C LEU A 83 18.88 -0.43 -14.82
N ARG A 84 19.49 0.77 -14.77
CA ARG A 84 20.81 0.96 -14.14
C ARG A 84 20.77 0.65 -12.65
N ALA A 85 19.74 1.08 -11.95
CA ALA A 85 19.56 0.79 -10.53
C ALA A 85 19.43 -0.72 -10.24
N ALA A 86 18.87 -1.47 -11.20
CA ALA A 86 18.79 -2.95 -11.17
C ALA A 86 20.08 -3.65 -11.65
N GLY A 87 21.16 -2.90 -11.90
CA GLY A 87 22.45 -3.46 -12.31
C GLY A 87 22.59 -3.76 -13.81
N HIS A 88 21.63 -3.32 -14.64
CA HIS A 88 21.66 -3.52 -16.08
C HIS A 88 22.20 -2.25 -16.81
N PRO A 89 23.17 -2.39 -17.73
CA PRO A 89 23.68 -1.24 -18.45
C PRO A 89 22.58 -0.63 -19.33
N ALA A 90 22.30 0.65 -19.13
CA ALA A 90 21.39 1.44 -19.94
C ALA A 90 21.80 2.91 -19.84
N GLY A 91 22.40 3.44 -20.91
CA GLY A 91 23.00 4.78 -20.95
C GLY A 91 22.10 5.80 -21.67
N PRO A 92 22.62 7.03 -21.81
CA PRO A 92 21.96 8.06 -22.61
C PRO A 92 21.76 7.68 -24.09
N GLY A 93 22.66 6.85 -24.64
CA GLY A 93 22.55 6.35 -26.02
C GLY A 93 21.33 5.48 -26.23
N GLU A 94 21.10 4.50 -25.35
CA GLU A 94 19.92 3.64 -25.39
C GLU A 94 18.62 4.42 -25.13
N ALA A 95 18.66 5.43 -24.24
CA ALA A 95 17.53 6.30 -24.00
C ALA A 95 17.17 7.12 -25.26
N ALA A 96 18.17 7.70 -25.93
CA ALA A 96 17.98 8.46 -27.17
C ALA A 96 17.46 7.57 -28.30
N GLU A 97 18.01 6.37 -28.48
CA GLU A 97 17.56 5.42 -29.49
C GLU A 97 16.14 4.91 -29.22
N THR A 98 15.80 4.63 -27.98
CA THR A 98 14.43 4.24 -27.57
C THR A 98 13.45 5.38 -27.87
N THR A 99 13.83 6.62 -27.57
CA THR A 99 13.01 7.81 -27.85
C THR A 99 12.81 7.99 -29.36
N ARG A 100 13.89 7.88 -30.15
CA ARG A 100 13.84 7.96 -31.60
C ARG A 100 12.89 6.90 -32.19
N MET A 101 13.05 5.64 -31.74
CA MET A 101 12.17 4.55 -32.22
C MET A 101 10.71 4.78 -31.83
N ALA A 102 10.41 5.25 -30.61
CA ALA A 102 9.04 5.55 -30.21
C ALA A 102 8.41 6.65 -31.10
N LEU A 103 9.17 7.69 -31.43
CA LEU A 103 8.74 8.76 -32.32
C LEU A 103 8.53 8.27 -33.78
N ASP A 104 9.43 7.43 -34.29
CA ASP A 104 9.32 6.85 -35.64
C ASP A 104 8.09 5.93 -35.75
N LEU A 105 7.84 5.10 -34.74
CA LEU A 105 6.63 4.26 -34.64
C LEU A 105 5.36 5.11 -34.60
N ALA A 106 5.37 6.21 -33.85
CA ALA A 106 4.24 7.14 -33.84
C ALA A 106 3.99 7.76 -35.19
N ALA A 107 5.05 8.24 -35.85
CA ALA A 107 4.96 8.82 -37.20
C ALA A 107 4.43 7.82 -38.24
N LEU A 108 4.93 6.58 -38.24
CA LEU A 108 4.45 5.50 -39.10
C LEU A 108 2.97 5.18 -38.91
N ARG A 109 2.44 5.42 -37.73
CA ARG A 109 1.03 5.20 -37.37
C ARG A 109 0.17 6.45 -37.48
N GLY A 110 0.72 7.55 -37.96
CA GLY A 110 0.02 8.82 -38.10
C GLY A 110 -0.34 9.50 -36.77
N LEU A 111 0.41 9.19 -35.69
CA LEU A 111 0.19 9.78 -34.38
C LEU A 111 1.04 11.04 -34.22
N ALA A 112 0.50 12.06 -33.55
CA ALA A 112 1.23 13.30 -33.26
C ALA A 112 2.35 13.11 -32.20
N ALA A 113 2.20 12.13 -31.35
CA ALA A 113 3.19 11.75 -30.31
C ALA A 113 3.10 10.25 -30.04
N PRO A 114 4.14 9.64 -29.44
CA PRO A 114 4.10 8.25 -29.02
C PRO A 114 2.98 7.99 -28.02
N SER A 115 2.15 7.00 -28.30
CA SER A 115 1.21 6.47 -27.31
C SER A 115 1.91 5.47 -26.40
N ARG A 116 1.17 4.97 -25.41
CA ARG A 116 1.65 3.91 -24.52
C ARG A 116 2.19 2.71 -25.31
N ARG A 117 1.57 2.36 -26.42
CA ARG A 117 1.94 1.21 -27.24
C ARG A 117 3.32 1.41 -27.87
N GLU A 118 3.54 2.55 -28.53
CA GLU A 118 4.82 2.88 -29.17
C GLU A 118 5.95 2.95 -28.15
N LEU A 119 5.67 3.48 -26.96
CA LEU A 119 6.64 3.54 -25.87
C LEU A 119 7.06 2.13 -25.40
N ILE A 120 6.10 1.22 -25.19
CA ILE A 120 6.38 -0.16 -24.78
C ILE A 120 7.13 -0.91 -25.88
N GLU A 121 6.70 -0.81 -27.15
CA GLU A 121 7.36 -1.46 -28.28
C GLU A 121 8.80 -0.98 -28.43
N ALA A 122 9.04 0.33 -28.40
CA ALA A 122 10.37 0.89 -28.49
C ALA A 122 11.28 0.44 -27.35
N ALA A 123 10.80 0.56 -26.11
CA ALA A 123 11.56 0.13 -24.92
C ALA A 123 11.87 -1.37 -24.95
N THR A 124 10.91 -2.20 -25.31
CA THR A 124 11.13 -3.65 -25.42
C THR A 124 12.14 -3.98 -26.50
N THR A 125 12.06 -3.32 -27.66
CA THR A 125 12.97 -3.59 -28.80
C THR A 125 14.40 -3.14 -28.51
N VAL A 126 14.58 -1.90 -28.03
CA VAL A 126 15.92 -1.33 -27.85
C VAL A 126 16.56 -1.80 -26.55
N LEU A 127 15.82 -1.80 -25.45
CA LEU A 127 16.39 -2.05 -24.14
C LEU A 127 16.52 -3.52 -23.80
N ALA A 128 15.64 -4.41 -24.31
CA ALA A 128 15.76 -5.85 -24.09
C ALA A 128 16.83 -6.51 -24.96
N GLN A 129 17.22 -5.91 -26.09
CA GLN A 129 18.29 -6.40 -27.00
C GLN A 129 18.10 -7.86 -27.42
N GLY A 130 16.87 -8.30 -27.60
CA GLY A 130 16.56 -9.68 -27.99
C GLY A 130 16.59 -10.73 -26.88
N GLU A 131 16.99 -10.36 -25.66
CA GLU A 131 16.97 -11.27 -24.52
C GLU A 131 15.58 -11.28 -23.86
N VAL A 132 14.82 -12.35 -24.08
CA VAL A 132 13.45 -12.49 -23.56
C VAL A 132 13.42 -12.78 -22.06
N LEU A 133 14.33 -13.60 -21.55
CA LEU A 133 14.28 -14.12 -20.18
C LEU A 133 15.08 -13.31 -19.15
N GLY A 134 16.26 -12.82 -19.51
CA GLY A 134 17.10 -12.03 -18.59
C GLY A 134 16.70 -10.56 -18.58
N ARG A 135 17.31 -9.81 -19.46
CA ARG A 135 17.14 -8.36 -19.60
C ARG A 135 15.70 -7.95 -19.94
N GLY A 136 15.00 -8.75 -20.76
CA GLY A 136 13.61 -8.49 -21.13
C GLY A 136 12.66 -8.44 -19.94
N ARG A 137 12.86 -9.30 -18.93
CA ARG A 137 12.07 -9.30 -17.68
C ARG A 137 12.30 -8.01 -16.89
N VAL A 138 13.55 -7.58 -16.75
CA VAL A 138 13.87 -6.34 -16.01
C VAL A 138 13.35 -5.11 -16.73
N VAL A 139 13.38 -5.11 -18.08
CA VAL A 139 12.74 -4.06 -18.88
C VAL A 139 11.23 -4.03 -18.67
N ALA A 140 10.57 -5.18 -18.67
CA ALA A 140 9.13 -5.27 -18.42
C ALA A 140 8.76 -4.77 -17.01
N GLU A 141 9.54 -5.11 -16.00
CA GLU A 141 9.35 -4.65 -14.62
C GLU A 141 9.57 -3.13 -14.50
N ALA A 142 10.61 -2.58 -15.11
CA ALA A 142 10.86 -1.15 -15.12
C ALA A 142 9.75 -0.37 -15.84
N LEU A 143 9.26 -0.90 -16.99
CA LEU A 143 8.10 -0.37 -17.71
C LEU A 143 6.85 -0.36 -16.82
N GLU A 144 6.56 -1.47 -16.17
CA GLU A 144 5.40 -1.60 -15.30
C GLU A 144 5.45 -0.58 -14.16
N GLN A 145 6.58 -0.48 -13.46
CA GLN A 145 6.77 0.46 -12.36
C GLN A 145 6.63 1.92 -12.80
N VAL A 146 7.17 2.29 -13.98
CA VAL A 146 7.11 3.66 -14.49
C VAL A 146 5.71 4.02 -14.98
N LEU A 147 5.04 3.09 -15.67
CA LEU A 147 3.71 3.34 -16.23
C LEU A 147 2.61 3.32 -15.15
N ILE A 148 2.74 2.50 -14.12
CA ILE A 148 1.85 2.58 -12.95
C ILE A 148 2.13 3.86 -12.17
N GLY A 149 3.41 4.14 -11.89
CA GLY A 149 3.85 5.24 -11.05
C GLY A 149 3.70 4.95 -9.55
N ASP A 150 4.27 5.82 -8.74
CA ASP A 150 4.36 5.70 -7.28
C ASP A 150 3.55 6.75 -6.51
N ARG A 151 2.72 7.55 -7.21
CA ARG A 151 1.92 8.59 -6.56
C ARG A 151 0.90 7.99 -5.61
N SER A 152 0.75 8.69 -4.49
CA SER A 152 -0.33 8.46 -3.54
C SER A 152 -1.30 9.64 -3.55
N GLY A 153 -2.58 9.36 -3.38
CA GLY A 153 -3.59 10.39 -3.19
C GLY A 153 -3.27 11.29 -1.99
N GLN A 154 -3.70 12.51 -2.07
CA GLN A 154 -3.59 13.47 -0.96
C GLN A 154 -4.99 13.83 -0.48
N VAL A 155 -5.15 13.92 0.82
CA VAL A 155 -6.39 14.41 1.42
C VAL A 155 -6.35 15.92 1.42
N ALA A 156 -7.49 16.57 1.16
CA ALA A 156 -7.56 18.02 1.15
C ALA A 156 -7.10 18.63 2.49
N PRO A 157 -6.42 19.78 2.46
CA PRO A 157 -6.06 20.48 3.69
C PRO A 157 -7.30 20.73 4.56
N GLY A 158 -7.17 20.53 5.87
CA GLY A 158 -8.28 20.67 6.81
C GLY A 158 -9.22 19.47 6.94
N THR A 159 -8.99 18.40 6.20
CA THR A 159 -9.74 17.16 6.42
C THR A 159 -9.49 16.62 7.82
N PRO A 160 -10.53 16.30 8.59
CA PRO A 160 -10.37 15.73 9.91
C PRO A 160 -9.54 14.44 9.88
N VAL A 161 -8.50 14.39 10.68
CA VAL A 161 -7.69 13.20 10.92
C VAL A 161 -8.13 12.61 12.24
N SER A 162 -8.29 11.29 12.31
CA SER A 162 -8.68 10.67 13.57
C SER A 162 -7.63 10.89 14.65
N ALA A 163 -8.06 11.11 15.89
CA ALA A 163 -7.17 11.21 17.03
C ALA A 163 -6.34 9.94 17.22
N LEU A 164 -6.89 8.78 16.86
CA LEU A 164 -6.18 7.52 16.85
C LEU A 164 -4.95 7.55 15.95
N ARG A 165 -5.08 8.09 14.73
CA ARG A 165 -3.94 8.22 13.80
C ARG A 165 -2.84 9.10 14.39
N ALA A 166 -3.20 10.25 14.94
CA ALA A 166 -2.24 11.16 15.56
C ALA A 166 -1.48 10.49 16.72
N ASN A 167 -2.20 9.76 17.57
CA ASN A 167 -1.61 9.03 18.69
C ASN A 167 -0.70 7.89 18.23
N ILE A 168 -1.09 7.11 17.21
CA ILE A 168 -0.24 6.06 16.64
C ILE A 168 1.07 6.65 16.12
N LEU A 169 1.01 7.72 15.32
CA LEU A 169 2.20 8.35 14.75
C LEU A 169 3.13 8.87 15.85
N ALA A 170 2.58 9.52 16.89
CA ALA A 170 3.35 10.00 18.02
C ALA A 170 4.05 8.86 18.80
N GLU A 171 3.36 7.73 19.04
CA GLU A 171 3.95 6.57 19.72
C GLU A 171 5.04 5.89 18.87
N LEU A 172 4.82 5.76 17.55
CA LEU A 172 5.81 5.21 16.62
C LEU A 172 7.08 6.07 16.57
N GLU A 173 6.93 7.39 16.53
CA GLU A 173 8.04 8.35 16.59
C GLU A 173 8.80 8.28 17.92
N ALA A 174 8.09 8.31 19.05
CA ALA A 174 8.69 8.22 20.39
C ALA A 174 9.51 6.94 20.57
N LEU A 175 9.06 5.83 19.99
CA LEU A 175 9.75 4.56 20.01
C LEU A 175 10.77 4.39 18.88
N ARG A 176 10.89 5.35 17.96
CA ARG A 176 11.73 5.32 16.77
C ARG A 176 11.49 4.06 15.93
N ILE A 177 10.25 3.78 15.64
CA ILE A 177 9.86 2.71 14.73
C ILE A 177 9.73 3.33 13.32
N PRO A 178 10.45 2.80 12.31
CA PRO A 178 10.46 3.40 10.97
C PRO A 178 9.11 3.24 10.26
N LEU A 179 8.72 4.27 9.48
CA LEU A 179 7.46 4.30 8.71
C LEU A 179 7.69 4.13 7.21
N GLU A 180 8.84 4.58 6.71
CA GLU A 180 9.05 4.79 5.26
C GLU A 180 9.60 3.56 4.53
N LYS A 181 10.05 2.54 5.25
CA LYS A 181 10.65 1.34 4.66
C LYS A 181 9.87 0.10 5.07
N ASN A 182 9.65 -0.79 4.10
CA ASN A 182 9.27 -2.16 4.43
C ASN A 182 10.48 -2.81 5.11
N GLU A 183 10.41 -3.04 6.39
CA GLU A 183 11.55 -3.48 7.19
C GLU A 183 11.13 -4.59 8.16
N GLN A 184 12.05 -5.55 8.35
CA GLN A 184 11.90 -6.53 9.40
C GLN A 184 12.55 -5.99 10.68
N LEU A 185 11.77 -5.86 11.74
CA LEU A 185 12.24 -5.39 13.03
C LEU A 185 12.40 -6.59 13.99
N TYR A 186 13.65 -6.80 14.42
CA TYR A 186 13.96 -7.80 15.45
C TYR A 186 13.98 -7.13 16.82
N LEU A 187 13.28 -7.73 17.78
CA LEU A 187 13.12 -7.21 19.15
C LEU A 187 13.52 -8.28 20.18
N GLU A 188 14.15 -7.83 21.25
CA GLU A 188 14.46 -8.64 22.44
C GLU A 188 13.71 -8.12 23.69
N PRO A 189 12.39 -8.33 23.79
CA PRO A 189 11.56 -7.73 24.85
C PRO A 189 11.98 -8.11 26.27
N LEU A 190 12.56 -9.29 26.45
CA LEU A 190 13.01 -9.78 27.76
C LEU A 190 14.32 -9.15 28.24
N ARG A 191 15.11 -8.59 27.32
CA ARG A 191 16.42 -8.00 27.63
C ARG A 191 16.42 -6.48 27.56
N ASN A 192 15.60 -5.92 26.70
CA ASN A 192 15.59 -4.49 26.41
C ASN A 192 14.21 -3.88 26.71
N PRO A 193 14.07 -3.02 27.73
CA PRO A 193 12.81 -2.37 28.07
C PRO A 193 12.22 -1.52 26.93
N ARG A 194 13.05 -1.02 26.01
CA ARG A 194 12.59 -0.29 24.84
C ARG A 194 11.94 -1.23 23.83
N ASP A 195 12.53 -2.39 23.61
CA ASP A 195 11.99 -3.40 22.70
C ASP A 195 10.70 -4.02 23.26
N LEU A 196 10.58 -4.12 24.58
CA LEU A 196 9.32 -4.48 25.22
C LEU A 196 8.22 -3.47 24.89
N ARG A 197 8.49 -2.17 25.00
CA ARG A 197 7.51 -1.12 24.65
C ARG A 197 7.16 -1.13 23.16
N ARG A 198 8.14 -1.33 22.28
CA ARG A 198 7.93 -1.51 20.85
C ARG A 198 7.03 -2.72 20.57
N HIS A 199 7.35 -3.85 21.16
CA HIS A 199 6.56 -5.07 21.01
C HIS A 199 5.11 -4.87 21.49
N VAL A 200 4.90 -4.25 22.63
CA VAL A 200 3.55 -3.95 23.17
C VAL A 200 2.77 -3.07 22.21
N LEU A 201 3.37 -2.02 21.66
CA LEU A 201 2.70 -1.16 20.68
C LEU A 201 2.32 -1.96 19.43
N LEU A 202 3.26 -2.72 18.85
CA LEU A 202 2.99 -3.51 17.65
C LEU A 202 1.90 -4.56 17.88
N MET A 203 1.88 -5.20 19.06
CA MET A 203 0.80 -6.11 19.44
C MET A 203 -0.55 -5.42 19.58
N ARG A 204 -0.58 -4.21 20.13
CA ARG A 204 -1.82 -3.41 20.22
C ARG A 204 -2.37 -3.07 18.83
N LEU A 205 -1.51 -2.65 17.91
CA LEU A 205 -1.88 -2.35 16.54
C LEU A 205 -2.40 -3.61 15.84
N PHE A 206 -1.67 -4.72 15.92
CA PHE A 206 -2.07 -5.99 15.34
C PHE A 206 -3.42 -6.49 15.90
N THR A 207 -3.58 -6.47 17.24
CA THR A 207 -4.83 -6.86 17.90
C THR A 207 -5.99 -5.96 17.51
N GLY A 208 -5.73 -4.66 17.34
CA GLY A 208 -6.70 -3.67 16.88
C GLY A 208 -7.13 -3.82 15.42
N GLY A 209 -6.49 -4.72 14.66
CA GLY A 209 -6.74 -4.92 13.23
C GLY A 209 -6.08 -3.88 12.34
N ILE A 210 -5.05 -3.17 12.84
CA ILE A 210 -4.28 -2.18 12.09
C ILE A 210 -3.17 -2.87 11.33
N THR A 211 -3.21 -2.81 9.99
CA THR A 211 -2.36 -3.56 9.06
C THR A 211 -0.98 -2.92 8.86
N PHE A 212 -0.36 -2.44 9.93
CA PHE A 212 0.99 -1.86 9.89
C PHE A 212 2.07 -2.90 10.17
N ALA A 213 1.83 -3.80 11.12
CA ALA A 213 2.82 -4.75 11.60
C ALA A 213 2.22 -6.15 11.68
N SER A 214 2.97 -7.13 11.22
CA SER A 214 2.61 -8.56 11.36
C SER A 214 3.74 -9.33 12.02
N PRO A 215 3.43 -10.22 12.99
CA PRO A 215 4.44 -11.06 13.61
C PRO A 215 4.95 -12.10 12.60
N ILE A 216 6.27 -12.24 12.50
CA ILE A 216 6.89 -13.29 11.70
C ILE A 216 6.99 -14.53 12.60
N SER A 217 6.29 -15.61 12.22
CA SER A 217 6.43 -16.91 12.88
C SER A 217 7.82 -17.48 12.59
N GLN A 218 8.80 -17.17 13.42
CA GLN A 218 10.02 -17.97 13.43
C GLN A 218 9.70 -19.21 14.24
N GLY A 219 9.82 -20.38 13.57
CA GLY A 219 9.78 -21.64 14.27
C GLY A 219 10.77 -21.57 15.43
N LEU A 220 10.33 -21.95 16.62
CA LEU A 220 11.15 -22.02 17.83
C LEU A 220 12.46 -22.74 17.50
N SER A 221 13.51 -22.01 17.19
CA SER A 221 14.86 -22.55 17.15
C SER A 221 15.16 -23.01 18.57
N ARG A 222 15.05 -24.32 18.80
CA ARG A 222 15.46 -25.01 20.01
C ARG A 222 16.98 -24.97 20.13
N GLY A 223 17.51 -23.81 20.40
CA GLY A 223 18.94 -23.63 20.61
C GLY A 223 19.17 -22.38 21.46
N ALA A 224 19.57 -22.58 22.71
CA ALA A 224 20.17 -21.58 23.61
C ALA A 224 19.39 -20.26 23.78
N GLY A 225 18.32 -20.26 24.56
CA GLY A 225 17.98 -19.11 25.45
C GLY A 225 17.67 -17.74 24.84
N MET A 226 17.57 -17.61 23.54
CA MET A 226 17.28 -16.34 22.86
C MET A 226 15.86 -16.33 22.28
N VAL A 227 14.93 -15.72 23.03
CA VAL A 227 13.56 -15.49 22.54
C VAL A 227 13.52 -14.08 21.96
N GLY A 228 13.99 -13.95 20.74
CA GLY A 228 13.78 -12.75 19.92
C GLY A 228 12.46 -12.85 19.15
N LEU A 229 11.81 -11.74 18.93
CA LEU A 229 10.57 -11.63 18.17
C LEU A 229 10.83 -10.78 16.93
N SER A 230 10.42 -11.29 15.76
CA SER A 230 10.54 -10.57 14.51
C SER A 230 9.18 -10.07 14.04
N TRP A 231 9.16 -8.84 13.55
CA TRP A 231 8.00 -8.18 13.00
C TRP A 231 8.28 -7.73 11.57
N ASP A 232 7.32 -7.94 10.67
CA ASP A 232 7.32 -7.32 9.33
C ASP A 232 6.52 -6.01 9.43
N LEU A 233 7.18 -4.90 9.12
CA LEU A 233 6.61 -3.56 9.19
C LEU A 233 6.35 -3.05 7.78
N ARG A 234 5.11 -2.61 7.51
CA ARG A 234 4.74 -2.08 6.21
C ARG A 234 3.67 -1.01 6.35
N TRP A 235 4.05 0.24 6.09
CA TRP A 235 3.05 1.30 5.99
C TRP A 235 2.48 1.34 4.57
N SER A 236 1.17 1.28 4.46
CA SER A 236 0.46 1.31 3.18
C SER A 236 -0.86 2.06 3.34
N THR A 237 -1.55 2.29 2.23
CA THR A 237 -2.92 2.84 2.28
C THR A 237 -3.90 1.92 3.00
N ALA A 238 -3.64 0.62 3.01
CA ALA A 238 -4.41 -0.32 3.83
C ALA A 238 -4.20 -0.05 5.33
N THR A 239 -2.99 0.37 5.72
CA THR A 239 -2.71 0.81 7.10
C THR A 239 -3.53 2.05 7.43
N ASP A 240 -3.50 3.07 6.58
CA ASP A 240 -4.32 4.28 6.78
C ASP A 240 -5.81 3.94 6.90
N ALA A 241 -6.33 3.11 6.00
CA ALA A 241 -7.72 2.67 6.04
C ALA A 241 -8.07 1.90 7.32
N SER A 242 -7.19 0.98 7.74
CA SER A 242 -7.41 0.19 8.95
C SER A 242 -7.40 1.03 10.23
N ILE A 243 -6.60 2.10 10.28
CA ILE A 243 -6.59 3.06 11.39
C ILE A 243 -7.94 3.78 11.46
N GLU A 244 -8.43 4.31 10.33
CA GLU A 244 -9.71 5.03 10.32
C GLU A 244 -10.89 4.09 10.66
N LEU A 245 -10.87 2.84 10.18
CA LEU A 245 -11.87 1.83 10.56
C LEU A 245 -11.79 1.42 12.04
N ALA A 246 -10.63 1.53 12.66
CA ALA A 246 -10.44 1.26 14.07
C ALA A 246 -10.79 2.45 14.98
N ALA A 247 -10.76 3.68 14.46
CA ALA A 247 -10.97 4.92 15.22
C ALA A 247 -12.27 4.95 16.06
N PRO A 248 -13.41 4.40 15.61
CA PRO A 248 -14.63 4.35 16.44
C PRO A 248 -14.46 3.51 17.72
N ARG A 249 -13.44 2.65 17.79
CA ARG A 249 -13.19 1.76 18.95
C ARG A 249 -12.33 2.38 20.03
N GLY A 250 -11.64 3.50 19.76
CA GLY A 250 -10.81 4.20 20.74
C GLY A 250 -9.89 5.24 20.11
N LEU A 251 -9.41 6.15 20.94
CA LEU A 251 -8.53 7.25 20.55
C LEU A 251 -7.05 6.85 20.59
N THR A 252 -6.71 5.76 21.28
CA THR A 252 -5.34 5.26 21.43
C THR A 252 -5.25 3.79 21.00
N PRO A 253 -4.05 3.30 20.60
CA PRO A 253 -3.84 1.89 20.27
C PRO A 253 -4.27 0.95 21.39
N GLU A 254 -4.06 1.36 22.64
CA GLU A 254 -4.46 0.60 23.82
C GLU A 254 -5.98 0.45 23.94
N GLN A 255 -6.72 1.55 23.79
CA GLN A 255 -8.18 1.53 23.85
C GLN A 255 -8.78 0.67 22.74
N VAL A 256 -8.26 0.80 21.53
CA VAL A 256 -8.69 -0.01 20.37
C VAL A 256 -8.47 -1.50 20.64
N ALA A 257 -7.27 -1.88 21.07
CA ALA A 257 -6.96 -3.27 21.39
C ALA A 257 -7.82 -3.81 22.52
N ALA A 258 -8.02 -3.02 23.58
CA ALA A 258 -8.88 -3.39 24.70
C ALA A 258 -10.34 -3.61 24.25
N THR A 259 -10.89 -2.71 23.45
CA THR A 259 -12.25 -2.82 22.91
C THR A 259 -12.42 -4.09 22.07
N VAL A 260 -11.47 -4.39 21.17
CA VAL A 260 -11.49 -5.60 20.35
C VAL A 260 -11.44 -6.87 21.20
N LEU A 261 -10.57 -6.91 22.21
CA LEU A 261 -10.45 -8.06 23.11
C LEU A 261 -11.71 -8.27 23.95
N LEU A 262 -12.33 -7.20 24.45
CA LEU A 262 -13.58 -7.26 25.19
C LEU A 262 -14.73 -7.76 24.33
N THR A 263 -14.86 -7.26 23.10
CA THR A 263 -15.89 -7.72 22.16
C THR A 263 -15.72 -9.21 21.84
N ARG A 264 -14.49 -9.64 21.50
CA ARG A 264 -14.20 -11.07 21.25
C ARG A 264 -14.47 -11.95 22.47
N LYS A 265 -14.22 -11.46 23.68
CA LYS A 265 -14.53 -12.20 24.92
C LYS A 265 -16.04 -12.42 25.07
N VAL A 266 -16.85 -11.43 24.75
CA VAL A 266 -18.33 -11.54 24.78
C VAL A 266 -18.79 -12.57 23.76
N ASP A 267 -18.28 -12.53 22.52
CA ASP A 267 -18.64 -13.48 21.47
C ASP A 267 -18.24 -14.92 21.83
N CYS A 268 -17.06 -15.11 22.39
CA CYS A 268 -16.59 -16.41 22.88
C CYS A 268 -17.43 -16.95 24.06
N SER A 269 -17.95 -16.08 24.90
CA SER A 269 -18.79 -16.52 26.03
C SER A 269 -20.19 -16.94 25.58
N GLY A 270 -20.65 -16.47 24.41
CA GLY A 270 -21.94 -16.87 23.83
C GLY A 270 -21.89 -18.16 23.00
N HIS A 271 -20.73 -18.55 22.44
CA HIS A 271 -20.62 -19.65 21.45
C HIS A 271 -19.76 -20.84 21.92
N LEU A 272 -18.89 -20.68 22.89
CA LEU A 272 -18.01 -21.76 23.33
C LEU A 272 -18.40 -22.20 24.75
N GLY A 273 -19.08 -23.35 24.81
CA GLY A 273 -19.29 -24.06 26.03
C GLY A 273 -18.00 -24.21 26.84
N ARG A 274 -18.12 -24.30 28.15
CA ARG A 274 -17.13 -24.33 29.26
C ARG A 274 -15.74 -24.93 29.00
N THR A 275 -15.50 -25.59 27.88
CA THR A 275 -14.24 -26.31 27.57
C THR A 275 -13.10 -25.39 27.19
N SER A 276 -13.35 -24.27 26.52
CA SER A 276 -12.29 -23.34 26.08
C SER A 276 -11.82 -22.40 27.19
N LEU A 277 -12.72 -22.01 28.11
CA LEU A 277 -12.35 -21.22 29.30
C LEU A 277 -11.52 -22.03 30.32
N ARG A 278 -11.65 -23.37 30.32
CA ARG A 278 -10.85 -24.23 31.18
C ARG A 278 -9.39 -24.31 30.73
N ARG A 279 -9.09 -24.21 29.42
CA ARG A 279 -7.72 -24.16 28.91
C ARG A 279 -7.02 -22.82 29.21
N LEU A 280 -7.75 -21.73 29.32
CA LEU A 280 -7.22 -20.41 29.70
C LEU A 280 -6.94 -20.31 31.22
N ARG A 281 -7.63 -21.11 32.05
CA ARG A 281 -7.46 -21.11 33.50
C ARG A 281 -6.47 -22.20 34.02
N ALA A 282 -6.07 -23.14 33.19
CA ALA A 282 -5.27 -24.30 33.61
C ALA A 282 -3.79 -24.19 33.35
N ALA A 283 -3.21 -23.00 33.24
CA ALA A 283 -1.76 -22.80 33.28
C ALA A 283 -1.37 -22.40 34.73
N PRO A 284 -0.96 -23.33 35.59
CA PRO A 284 -0.47 -22.97 36.89
C PRO A 284 0.95 -22.44 36.81
N GLY A 285 1.16 -21.26 37.34
CA GLY A 285 2.38 -20.88 38.05
C GLY A 285 3.70 -21.07 37.33
N SER A 286 3.97 -20.27 36.31
CA SER A 286 5.32 -19.80 36.04
C SER A 286 5.20 -18.39 35.49
N GLY A 287 5.89 -17.43 36.12
CA GLY A 287 5.82 -15.99 35.85
C GLY A 287 6.36 -15.57 34.51
N SER A 288 5.81 -16.13 33.46
CA SER A 288 6.02 -15.71 32.08
C SER A 288 4.67 -15.29 31.57
N ALA A 289 4.51 -14.01 31.27
CA ALA A 289 3.36 -13.50 30.56
C ALA A 289 3.32 -14.17 29.18
N HIS A 290 2.69 -15.34 29.11
CA HIS A 290 2.40 -15.96 27.82
C HIS A 290 1.37 -15.09 27.10
N LEU A 291 1.86 -14.33 26.14
CA LEU A 291 1.03 -13.67 25.14
C LEU A 291 0.17 -14.74 24.47
N ILE A 292 -1.12 -14.65 24.69
CA ILE A 292 -2.10 -15.46 23.98
C ILE A 292 -2.17 -14.89 22.56
N VAL A 293 -1.50 -15.56 21.63
CA VAL A 293 -1.73 -15.36 20.21
C VAL A 293 -3.02 -16.12 19.87
N PRO A 294 -4.08 -15.46 19.43
CA PRO A 294 -5.24 -16.19 18.93
C PRO A 294 -4.80 -16.98 17.70
N ALA A 295 -4.93 -18.29 17.75
CA ALA A 295 -4.91 -19.11 16.55
C ALA A 295 -6.14 -18.72 15.70
N ILE A 296 -5.89 -18.30 14.46
CA ILE A 296 -6.88 -18.10 13.40
C ILE A 296 -7.31 -19.45 12.89
#